data_b745b3c582394b62ae7a763991685e51
#
_entry.id   b745b3c582394b62ae7a763991685e51
#
_cell.length_a   1.000
_cell.length_b   1.000
_cell.length_c   1.000
_cell.angle_alpha   90.00
_cell.angle_beta   90.00
_cell.angle_gamma   90.00
#
_symmetry.space_group_name_H-M   'P 1'
#
loop_
_entity.id
_entity.type
_entity.pdbx_description
1 polymer ?
#
loop_
_entity_poly.entity_id
_entity_poly.type
_entity_poly.pdbx_seq_one_letter_code
_entity_poly.pdbx_strand_id
1 'polypeptide(L)' 'MHLFAPSLAFVDLETTGTRAGDDRITEVGIVRVDADAAGGVPREQEWSTLVDPEVPIPPAIQALTGITDAMV' A
#
# COMPACT_ATOMS: atom_id res chain seq x y z
N MET A 1 3.01 -26.80 17.89
CA MET A 1 2.48 -25.72 18.74
C MET A 1 3.12 -24.40 18.37
N HIS A 2 2.31 -23.37 18.20
CA HIS A 2 2.82 -22.04 17.97
C HIS A 2 3.03 -21.32 19.30
N LEU A 3 4.21 -20.72 19.48
CA LEU A 3 4.50 -19.92 20.66
C LEU A 3 3.86 -18.53 20.59
N PHE A 4 3.49 -18.08 19.40
CA PHE A 4 2.85 -16.81 19.14
C PHE A 4 1.98 -16.91 17.89
N ALA A 5 0.98 -16.03 17.78
CA ALA A 5 0.11 -15.98 16.64
C ALA A 5 0.86 -15.46 15.40
N PRO A 6 0.65 -16.05 14.22
CA PRO A 6 1.26 -15.54 13.00
C PRO A 6 0.66 -14.19 12.61
N SER A 7 1.51 -13.34 12.02
CA SER A 7 1.11 -12.07 11.44
C SER A 7 1.48 -12.03 9.98
N LEU A 8 0.61 -11.43 9.15
CA LEU A 8 0.83 -11.19 7.74
C LEU A 8 0.66 -9.71 7.43
N ALA A 9 1.50 -9.19 6.55
CA ALA A 9 1.33 -7.86 6.02
C ALA A 9 1.20 -7.94 4.50
N PHE A 10 0.18 -7.28 3.97
CA PHE A 10 -0.01 -7.10 2.54
C PHE A 10 0.34 -5.65 2.22
N VAL A 11 1.24 -5.46 1.26
CA VAL A 11 1.67 -4.13 0.84
C VAL A 11 1.21 -3.90 -0.58
N ASP A 12 0.52 -2.79 -0.81
CA ASP A 12 0.10 -2.36 -2.12
C ASP A 12 0.69 -0.99 -2.42
N LEU A 13 1.16 -0.80 -3.65
CA LEU A 13 1.80 0.43 -4.08
C LEU A 13 1.11 0.96 -5.32
N GLU A 14 0.86 2.27 -5.35
CA GLU A 14 0.58 2.98 -6.58
C GLU A 14 1.82 3.77 -6.99
N THR A 15 2.07 3.84 -8.29
CA THR A 15 3.27 4.46 -8.83
C THR A 15 2.94 5.34 -10.03
N THR A 16 3.93 6.11 -10.48
CA THR A 16 3.78 6.94 -11.69
C THR A 16 3.81 6.13 -12.99
N GLY A 17 4.09 4.84 -12.93
CA GLY A 17 4.15 3.95 -14.08
C GLY A 17 4.71 2.58 -13.70
N THR A 18 5.18 1.85 -14.71
CA THR A 18 5.63 0.45 -14.55
C THR A 18 7.14 0.24 -14.69
N ARG A 19 7.91 1.32 -14.78
CA ARG A 19 9.38 1.25 -14.95
C ARG A 19 10.06 1.36 -13.60
N ALA A 20 10.51 0.24 -13.05
CA ALA A 20 11.07 0.17 -11.71
C ALA A 20 12.25 1.13 -11.45
N GLY A 21 13.04 1.45 -12.47
CA GLY A 21 14.17 2.38 -12.33
C GLY A 21 13.82 3.85 -12.47
N ASP A 22 12.68 4.18 -13.10
CA ASP A 22 12.32 5.55 -13.47
C ASP A 22 11.05 6.04 -12.76
N ASP A 23 10.14 5.13 -12.44
CA ASP A 23 8.87 5.48 -11.82
C ASP A 23 8.97 5.54 -10.31
N ARG A 24 8.10 6.35 -9.72
CA ARG A 24 8.11 6.67 -8.31
C ARG A 24 6.79 6.32 -7.65
N ILE A 25 6.84 6.05 -6.36
CA ILE A 25 5.68 5.70 -5.56
C ILE A 25 4.82 6.95 -5.32
N THR A 26 3.50 6.80 -5.46
CA THR A 26 2.50 7.84 -5.18
C THR A 26 1.61 7.49 -3.98
N GLU A 27 1.46 6.20 -3.69
CA GLU A 27 0.71 5.75 -2.52
C GLU A 27 1.29 4.44 -2.00
N VAL A 28 1.29 4.30 -0.69
CA VAL A 28 1.62 3.03 0.00
C VAL A 28 0.42 2.64 0.84
N GLY A 29 -0.09 1.44 0.63
CA GLY A 29 -1.13 0.84 1.45
C GLY A 29 -0.61 -0.41 2.15
N ILE A 30 -0.94 -0.58 3.42
CA ILE A 30 -0.57 -1.75 4.19
C ILE A 30 -1.80 -2.30 4.89
N VAL A 31 -2.05 -3.59 4.71
CA VAL A 31 -3.04 -4.33 5.47
C VAL A 31 -2.30 -5.35 6.31
N ARG A 32 -2.41 -5.24 7.62
CA ARG A 32 -1.85 -6.19 8.56
C ARG A 32 -2.95 -7.07 9.10
N VAL A 33 -2.73 -8.38 9.08
CA VAL A 33 -3.65 -9.36 9.63
C VAL A 33 -2.91 -10.15 10.70
N ASP A 34 -3.40 -10.09 11.93
CA ASP A 34 -2.86 -10.83 13.05
C ASP A 34 -3.81 -11.96 13.40
N ALA A 35 -3.35 -13.19 13.35
CA ALA A 35 -4.14 -14.33 13.81
C ALA A 35 -4.30 -14.27 15.33
N ASP A 36 -5.49 -14.62 15.82
CA ASP A 36 -5.74 -14.73 17.24
C ASP A 36 -5.11 -16.03 17.78
N ALA A 37 -4.20 -15.91 18.74
CA ALA A 37 -3.55 -17.06 19.37
C ALA A 37 -4.52 -18.01 20.05
N ALA A 38 -5.68 -17.53 20.49
CA ALA A 38 -6.75 -18.33 21.10
C ALA A 38 -7.71 -18.95 20.08
N GLY A 39 -7.45 -18.78 18.77
CA GLY A 39 -8.30 -19.32 17.71
C GLY A 39 -9.56 -18.51 17.42
N GLY A 40 -9.63 -17.26 17.89
CA GLY A 40 -10.72 -16.34 17.61
C GLY A 40 -10.58 -15.67 16.24
N VAL A 41 -11.34 -14.62 16.04
CA VAL A 41 -11.35 -13.85 14.79
C VAL A 41 -10.01 -13.09 14.63
N PRO A 42 -9.34 -13.21 13.48
CA PRO A 42 -8.13 -12.43 13.21
C PRO A 42 -8.38 -10.93 13.29
N ARG A 43 -7.39 -10.19 13.73
CA ARG A 43 -7.40 -8.74 13.75
C ARG A 43 -6.86 -8.21 12.45
N GLU A 44 -7.55 -7.23 11.87
CA GLU A 44 -7.12 -6.56 10.66
C GLU A 44 -6.91 -5.09 10.94
N GLN A 45 -5.79 -4.54 10.47
CA GLN A 45 -5.46 -3.13 10.54
C GLN A 45 -5.05 -2.65 9.17
N GLU A 46 -5.59 -1.51 8.76
CA GLU A 46 -5.26 -0.88 7.48
C GLU A 46 -4.61 0.47 7.72
N TRP A 47 -3.64 0.77 6.87
CA TRP A 47 -2.96 2.05 6.86
C TRP A 47 -2.59 2.40 5.43
N SER A 48 -2.75 3.65 5.06
CA SER A 48 -2.29 4.13 3.77
C SER A 48 -1.82 5.58 3.86
N THR A 49 -0.92 5.95 2.96
CA THR A 49 -0.48 7.31 2.81
C THR A 49 -0.16 7.63 1.35
N LEU A 50 -0.41 8.86 0.96
CA LEU A 50 0.06 9.39 -0.30
C LEU A 50 1.53 9.79 -0.15
N VAL A 51 2.28 9.66 -1.23
CA VAL A 51 3.70 9.99 -1.29
C VAL A 51 3.90 10.96 -2.46
N ASP A 52 4.57 12.07 -2.22
CA ASP A 52 4.95 12.98 -3.29
C ASP A 52 6.04 12.33 -4.14
N PRO A 53 5.77 12.01 -5.41
CA PRO A 53 6.76 11.37 -6.27
C PRO A 53 7.84 12.33 -6.74
N GLU A 54 7.67 13.65 -6.51
CA GLU A 54 8.59 14.72 -6.94
C GLU A 54 8.76 14.81 -8.47
N VAL A 55 7.88 14.16 -9.20
CA VAL A 55 7.79 14.21 -10.66
C VAL A 55 6.33 14.28 -11.07
N PRO A 56 6.00 14.83 -12.25
CA PRO A 56 4.62 14.82 -12.73
C PRO A 56 4.08 13.40 -12.90
N ILE A 57 2.81 13.22 -12.54
CA ILE A 57 2.12 11.94 -12.77
C ILE A 57 1.53 11.97 -14.18
N PRO A 58 1.83 11.01 -15.05
CA PRO A 58 1.22 10.96 -16.38
C PRO A 58 -0.30 10.95 -16.31
N PRO A 59 -1.01 11.67 -17.19
CA PRO A 59 -2.47 11.75 -17.16
C PRO A 59 -3.17 10.40 -17.17
N ALA A 60 -2.65 9.44 -17.94
CA ALA A 60 -3.22 8.09 -17.97
C ALA A 60 -3.11 7.38 -16.62
N ILE A 61 -2.03 7.61 -15.89
CA ILE A 61 -1.82 7.03 -14.56
C ILE A 61 -2.72 7.73 -13.54
N GLN A 62 -2.91 9.04 -13.64
CA GLN A 62 -3.86 9.76 -12.78
C GLN A 62 -5.28 9.21 -12.96
N ALA A 63 -5.68 8.93 -14.20
CA ALA A 63 -6.99 8.34 -14.49
C ALA A 63 -7.11 6.91 -13.92
N LEU A 64 -6.05 6.12 -14.00
CA LEU A 64 -6.04 4.75 -13.54
C LEU A 64 -6.08 4.64 -12.01
N THR A 65 -5.28 5.43 -11.32
CA THR A 65 -5.11 5.35 -9.87
C THR A 65 -6.05 6.27 -9.10
N GLY A 66 -6.56 7.31 -9.74
CA GLY A 66 -7.31 8.36 -9.06
C GLY A 66 -6.44 9.35 -8.28
N ILE A 67 -5.11 9.22 -8.36
CA ILE A 67 -4.18 10.09 -7.66
C ILE A 67 -3.69 11.17 -8.64
N THR A 68 -3.90 12.43 -8.29
CA THR A 68 -3.52 13.58 -9.10
C THR A 68 -2.29 14.28 -8.55
N ASP A 69 -1.62 15.09 -9.38
CA ASP A 69 -0.48 15.89 -8.94
C ASP A 69 -0.83 16.81 -7.77
N ALA A 70 -2.06 17.30 -7.72
CA ALA A 70 -2.50 18.18 -6.63
C ALA A 70 -2.65 17.47 -5.28
N MET A 71 -2.77 16.15 -5.29
CA MET A 71 -2.98 15.35 -4.07
C MET A 71 -1.68 14.98 -3.36
N VAL A 72 -0.56 15.05 -4.07
CA VAL A 72 0.74 14.58 -3.57
C VAL A 72 1.77 15.69 -3.46
#